data_31ed2acd60ce16531e93f4c776872739
#
_entry.id   31ed2acd60ce16531e93f4c776872739
#
_cell.length_a   1.000
_cell.length_b   1.000
_cell.length_c   1.000
_cell.angle_alpha   90.00
_cell.angle_beta   90.00
_cell.angle_gamma   90.00
#
_symmetry.space_group_name_H-M   'P 1'
#
loop_
_entity.id
_entity.type
_entity.pdbx_description
1 polymer ?
#
loop_
_entity_poly.entity_id
_entity_poly.type
_entity_poly.pdbx_seq_one_letter_code
_entity_poly.pdbx_strand_id
1 'polypeptide(L)'
;MFPKNFLWGGAVAANQCEGAYNEDGKGLSIQDVLPHGIKGPRTEAPTEDNMKLVGIDFYHHYKEDIKLFAEMGFKVFRTSIAWSRIFPKGDEETPNEAGLKFYDDLFDECRKYGIEPLVTLSHYETPLYLAEHYDGWVNRDLIGFYKRYVTTVFNRYKDKVKYWLTFNEINSILESPFMSGGINTPKEKLSQSDLYQAVHHELVASAWVTKIGHEINPDFKIGCMILSMPVYPLTPDPSDVLAAMEQDHKNMMFADVHVRGCYPGYAKRYMRENGISISVTDEDMEILKNTVDFVSFSYYVSVCATADPEKNVRGEGNLLGGVPNPYLKASDWGWQIDPKGLRYILNTLWNRYQKPLFIVENGLGAFDQLIQGADGEMTVEDDYRIAYLRDHIRQMEAAVMDGVDLMGYTTWGCIDLVSASTAELRKRYGFIYVDRNDDGSGTMKRYKKKSFYWYKHVIETNGQEL
;
A
#
# COMPACT_ATOMS: atom_id res chain seq x y z
N MET A 1 20.84 8.66 13.77
CA MET A 1 19.82 8.37 14.81
C MET A 1 18.47 8.86 14.33
N PHE A 2 17.43 8.07 14.51
CA PHE A 2 16.06 8.46 14.18
C PHE A 2 15.54 9.57 15.10
N PRO A 3 14.60 10.42 14.66
CA PRO A 3 13.95 11.42 15.51
C PRO A 3 13.30 10.76 16.75
N LYS A 4 13.22 11.50 17.86
CA LYS A 4 12.61 10.97 19.11
C LYS A 4 11.13 10.61 18.96
N ASN A 5 10.44 11.29 18.06
CA ASN A 5 9.03 11.08 17.73
C ASN A 5 8.82 10.21 16.47
N PHE A 6 9.82 9.41 16.10
CA PHE A 6 9.74 8.53 14.93
C PHE A 6 8.61 7.50 15.09
N LEU A 7 7.79 7.38 14.07
CA LEU A 7 6.61 6.52 14.08
C LEU A 7 6.98 5.10 13.63
N TRP A 8 7.41 4.28 14.58
CA TRP A 8 7.62 2.85 14.37
C TRP A 8 6.31 2.09 14.43
N GLY A 9 6.07 1.16 13.50
CA GLY A 9 4.89 0.33 13.54
C GLY A 9 4.82 -0.72 12.45
N GLY A 10 3.60 -1.11 12.12
CA GLY A 10 3.32 -2.09 11.09
C GLY A 10 2.05 -1.78 10.31
N ALA A 11 1.88 -2.45 9.19
CA ALA A 11 0.82 -2.21 8.22
C ALA A 11 0.08 -3.49 7.84
N VAL A 12 -1.22 -3.34 7.60
CA VAL A 12 -2.09 -4.32 6.97
C VAL A 12 -3.04 -3.62 5.98
N ALA A 13 -3.77 -4.39 5.19
CA ALA A 13 -4.88 -3.90 4.36
C ALA A 13 -6.18 -4.64 4.72
N ALA A 14 -7.29 -3.93 4.77
CA ALA A 14 -8.60 -4.48 5.13
C ALA A 14 -8.93 -5.75 4.33
N ASN A 15 -8.81 -5.70 3.00
CA ASN A 15 -9.12 -6.84 2.13
C ASN A 15 -8.25 -8.09 2.34
N GLN A 16 -7.05 -7.93 2.93
CA GLN A 16 -6.12 -9.03 3.12
C GLN A 16 -6.20 -9.64 4.53
N CYS A 17 -6.83 -8.94 5.48
CA CYS A 17 -6.85 -9.38 6.87
C CYS A 17 -8.24 -9.47 7.50
N GLU A 18 -9.17 -8.56 7.19
CA GLU A 18 -10.44 -8.45 7.93
C GLU A 18 -11.30 -9.70 7.83
N GLY A 19 -11.55 -10.20 6.63
CA GLY A 19 -12.61 -11.20 6.43
C GLY A 19 -14.00 -10.59 6.58
N ALA A 20 -14.95 -11.36 7.12
CA ALA A 20 -16.33 -10.92 7.34
C ALA A 20 -16.94 -10.22 6.10
N TYR A 21 -16.67 -10.77 4.91
CA TYR A 21 -16.94 -10.12 3.61
C TYR A 21 -18.43 -9.87 3.36
N ASN A 22 -19.32 -10.60 4.02
CA ASN A 22 -20.78 -10.52 3.89
C ASN A 22 -21.49 -10.25 5.23
N GLU A 23 -20.74 -9.75 6.24
CA GLU A 23 -21.29 -9.45 7.56
C GLU A 23 -21.60 -7.94 7.71
N ASP A 24 -22.55 -7.63 8.60
CA ASP A 24 -22.92 -6.26 8.99
C ASP A 24 -23.20 -5.32 7.81
N GLY A 25 -23.78 -5.87 6.73
CA GLY A 25 -24.20 -5.10 5.57
C GLY A 25 -23.06 -4.66 4.64
N LYS A 26 -21.85 -5.22 4.78
CA LYS A 26 -20.77 -4.98 3.83
C LYS A 26 -21.17 -5.42 2.42
N GLY A 27 -20.95 -4.57 1.43
CA GLY A 27 -21.05 -4.91 0.02
C GLY A 27 -19.80 -5.60 -0.50
N LEU A 28 -19.91 -6.18 -1.70
CA LEU A 28 -18.76 -6.78 -2.36
C LEU A 28 -17.77 -5.72 -2.86
N SER A 29 -16.50 -6.02 -2.74
CA SER A 29 -15.40 -5.29 -3.39
C SER A 29 -14.83 -6.09 -4.56
N ILE A 30 -14.03 -5.45 -5.38
CA ILE A 30 -13.29 -6.12 -6.46
C ILE A 30 -12.39 -7.25 -5.95
N GLN A 31 -11.95 -7.21 -4.68
CA GLN A 31 -11.12 -8.24 -4.08
C GLN A 31 -11.88 -9.54 -3.81
N ASP A 32 -13.19 -9.43 -3.62
CA ASP A 32 -14.03 -10.60 -3.31
C ASP A 32 -14.23 -11.52 -4.56
N VAL A 33 -13.87 -11.01 -5.76
CA VAL A 33 -13.90 -11.75 -7.03
C VAL A 33 -12.51 -12.02 -7.63
N LEU A 34 -11.44 -11.90 -6.81
CA LEU A 34 -10.06 -12.20 -7.18
C LEU A 34 -9.47 -13.33 -6.31
N PRO A 35 -9.97 -14.58 -6.47
CA PRO A 35 -9.58 -15.71 -5.60
C PRO A 35 -8.09 -16.08 -5.67
N HIS A 36 -7.43 -15.75 -6.79
CA HIS A 36 -6.00 -16.05 -7.02
C HIS A 36 -5.13 -14.78 -7.07
N GLY A 37 -5.63 -13.67 -6.52
CA GLY A 37 -4.92 -12.39 -6.50
C GLY A 37 -4.77 -11.76 -7.89
N ILE A 38 -3.77 -10.89 -8.03
CA ILE A 38 -3.54 -10.10 -9.27
C ILE A 38 -3.28 -11.00 -10.50
N LYS A 39 -2.67 -12.16 -10.29
CA LYS A 39 -2.22 -13.04 -11.36
C LYS A 39 -3.28 -13.99 -11.88
N GLY A 40 -4.34 -14.19 -11.12
CA GLY A 40 -5.43 -15.08 -11.47
C GLY A 40 -6.57 -14.41 -12.22
N PRO A 41 -7.41 -15.20 -12.90
CA PRO A 41 -8.63 -14.67 -13.48
C PRO A 41 -9.59 -14.22 -12.37
N ARG A 42 -10.37 -13.19 -12.66
CA ARG A 42 -11.49 -12.83 -11.80
C ARG A 42 -12.65 -13.81 -12.00
N THR A 43 -13.47 -13.94 -10.96
CA THR A 43 -14.72 -14.70 -10.99
C THR A 43 -15.93 -13.75 -11.11
N GLU A 44 -17.09 -14.28 -11.46
CA GLU A 44 -18.33 -13.49 -11.52
C GLU A 44 -18.92 -13.22 -10.12
N ALA A 45 -18.60 -14.07 -9.17
CA ALA A 45 -19.05 -13.98 -7.77
C ALA A 45 -17.96 -14.50 -6.84
N PRO A 46 -18.03 -14.20 -5.53
CA PRO A 46 -17.14 -14.78 -4.54
C PRO A 46 -17.14 -16.32 -4.58
N THR A 47 -15.96 -16.92 -4.50
CA THR A 47 -15.77 -18.38 -4.51
C THR A 47 -15.08 -18.83 -3.24
N GLU A 48 -15.35 -20.06 -2.78
CA GLU A 48 -14.87 -20.58 -1.49
C GLU A 48 -13.34 -20.65 -1.39
N ASP A 49 -12.65 -20.72 -2.53
CA ASP A 49 -11.18 -20.70 -2.63
C ASP A 49 -10.57 -19.30 -2.50
N ASN A 50 -11.39 -18.25 -2.41
CA ASN A 50 -10.89 -16.91 -2.16
C ASN A 50 -10.57 -16.72 -0.66
N MET A 51 -9.30 -16.88 -0.31
CA MET A 51 -8.81 -16.77 1.05
C MET A 51 -9.13 -15.43 1.72
N LYS A 52 -9.33 -14.36 0.94
CA LYS A 52 -9.63 -13.00 1.44
C LYS A 52 -11.03 -12.87 2.03
N LEU A 53 -11.97 -13.74 1.65
CA LEU A 53 -13.33 -13.71 2.20
C LEU A 53 -13.36 -13.92 3.72
N VAL A 54 -12.40 -14.68 4.24
CA VAL A 54 -12.19 -14.90 5.67
C VAL A 54 -10.97 -14.13 6.18
N GLY A 55 -9.96 -13.89 5.34
CA GLY A 55 -8.71 -13.25 5.71
C GLY A 55 -8.00 -13.98 6.85
N ILE A 56 -7.60 -13.27 7.87
CA ILE A 56 -7.16 -13.82 9.16
C ILE A 56 -8.20 -13.58 10.25
N ASP A 57 -9.43 -13.31 9.84
CA ASP A 57 -10.55 -12.97 10.72
C ASP A 57 -10.24 -11.79 11.67
N PHE A 58 -9.52 -10.81 11.15
CA PHE A 58 -9.16 -9.61 11.90
C PHE A 58 -10.41 -8.85 12.38
N TYR A 59 -11.50 -8.92 11.63
CA TYR A 59 -12.77 -8.31 11.99
C TYR A 59 -13.26 -8.72 13.39
N HIS A 60 -13.09 -9.98 13.76
CA HIS A 60 -13.47 -10.49 15.09
C HIS A 60 -12.30 -10.50 16.09
N HIS A 61 -11.04 -10.56 15.61
CA HIS A 61 -9.84 -10.68 16.44
C HIS A 61 -9.05 -9.38 16.64
N TYR A 62 -9.48 -8.23 16.09
CA TYR A 62 -8.70 -6.99 16.10
C TYR A 62 -8.24 -6.55 17.50
N LYS A 63 -9.02 -6.81 18.56
CA LYS A 63 -8.63 -6.46 19.94
C LYS A 63 -7.43 -7.27 20.43
N GLU A 64 -7.39 -8.55 20.10
CA GLU A 64 -6.27 -9.43 20.40
C GLU A 64 -5.03 -9.00 19.60
N ASP A 65 -5.21 -8.76 18.31
CA ASP A 65 -4.13 -8.39 17.42
C ASP A 65 -3.51 -7.02 17.77
N ILE A 66 -4.35 -6.01 18.05
CA ILE A 66 -3.87 -4.68 18.50
C ILE A 66 -3.15 -4.77 19.86
N LYS A 67 -3.59 -5.64 20.77
CA LYS A 67 -2.88 -5.88 22.04
C LYS A 67 -1.48 -6.43 21.78
N LEU A 68 -1.31 -7.32 20.81
CA LEU A 68 0.02 -7.82 20.41
C LEU A 68 0.88 -6.71 19.78
N PHE A 69 0.29 -5.83 18.98
CA PHE A 69 1.01 -4.66 18.44
C PHE A 69 1.45 -3.69 19.54
N ALA A 70 0.60 -3.48 20.54
CA ALA A 70 0.92 -2.68 21.72
C ALA A 70 2.08 -3.31 22.55
N GLU A 71 2.07 -4.64 22.74
CA GLU A 71 3.17 -5.35 23.38
C GLU A 71 4.49 -5.20 22.62
N MET A 72 4.42 -5.16 21.28
CA MET A 72 5.60 -4.89 20.42
C MET A 72 6.08 -3.45 20.49
N GLY A 73 5.27 -2.55 21.07
CA GLY A 73 5.62 -1.14 21.26
C GLY A 73 5.27 -0.22 20.08
N PHE A 74 4.38 -0.64 19.20
CA PHE A 74 3.96 0.19 18.05
C PHE A 74 3.57 1.61 18.48
N LYS A 75 4.03 2.59 17.71
CA LYS A 75 3.64 4.00 17.82
C LYS A 75 2.58 4.34 16.78
N VAL A 76 2.56 3.62 15.67
CA VAL A 76 1.60 3.78 14.58
C VAL A 76 1.16 2.41 14.08
N PHE A 77 -0.11 2.29 13.72
CA PHE A 77 -0.64 1.12 13.02
C PHE A 77 -1.33 1.57 11.74
N ARG A 78 -0.84 1.10 10.60
CA ARG A 78 -1.46 1.38 9.32
C ARG A 78 -2.46 0.29 8.96
N THR A 79 -3.67 0.71 8.63
CA THR A 79 -4.72 -0.13 8.04
C THR A 79 -5.46 0.64 6.96
N SER A 80 -6.43 0.00 6.31
CA SER A 80 -7.33 0.65 5.36
C SER A 80 -8.78 0.55 5.82
N ILE A 81 -9.63 1.37 5.24
CA ILE A 81 -11.09 1.24 5.36
C ILE A 81 -11.62 0.58 4.09
N ALA A 82 -12.34 -0.52 4.22
CA ALA A 82 -13.07 -1.12 3.11
C ALA A 82 -14.22 -0.18 2.70
N TRP A 83 -14.11 0.48 1.55
CA TRP A 83 -15.13 1.41 1.06
C TRP A 83 -16.52 0.75 1.02
N SER A 84 -16.61 -0.49 0.54
CA SER A 84 -17.86 -1.25 0.46
C SER A 84 -18.44 -1.66 1.83
N ARG A 85 -17.69 -1.51 2.94
CA ARG A 85 -18.22 -1.67 4.29
C ARG A 85 -18.97 -0.42 4.74
N ILE A 86 -18.58 0.75 4.22
CA ILE A 86 -19.21 2.04 4.55
C ILE A 86 -20.33 2.38 3.55
N PHE A 87 -20.10 2.16 2.26
CA PHE A 87 -21.09 2.30 1.19
C PHE A 87 -21.09 1.02 0.36
N PRO A 88 -22.02 0.09 0.62
CA PRO A 88 -22.01 -1.27 0.06
C PRO A 88 -21.93 -1.35 -1.47
N LYS A 89 -22.56 -0.42 -2.18
CA LYS A 89 -22.46 -0.28 -3.65
C LYS A 89 -21.49 0.83 -4.05
N GLY A 90 -21.22 1.79 -3.17
CA GLY A 90 -20.36 2.93 -3.40
C GLY A 90 -21.08 4.19 -3.88
N ASP A 91 -22.27 4.09 -4.46
CA ASP A 91 -23.05 5.21 -5.00
C ASP A 91 -24.24 5.64 -4.11
N GLU A 92 -24.49 4.96 -3.00
CA GLU A 92 -25.55 5.31 -2.05
C GLU A 92 -25.35 6.70 -1.43
N GLU A 93 -26.44 7.31 -1.01
CA GLU A 93 -26.43 8.58 -0.28
C GLU A 93 -26.22 8.39 1.22
N THR A 94 -26.63 7.25 1.77
CA THR A 94 -26.58 6.95 3.19
C THR A 94 -25.55 5.87 3.50
N PRO A 95 -24.63 6.09 4.46
CA PRO A 95 -23.62 5.12 4.82
C PRO A 95 -24.20 3.98 5.66
N ASN A 96 -23.53 2.85 5.67
CA ASN A 96 -23.78 1.71 6.55
C ASN A 96 -23.21 2.00 7.95
N GLU A 97 -24.11 2.20 8.93
CA GLU A 97 -23.71 2.53 10.31
C GLU A 97 -22.94 1.39 11.00
N ALA A 98 -23.24 0.13 10.70
CA ALA A 98 -22.51 -1.00 11.27
C ALA A 98 -21.04 -1.00 10.82
N GLY A 99 -20.78 -0.67 9.55
CA GLY A 99 -19.42 -0.51 9.03
C GLY A 99 -18.69 0.66 9.69
N LEU A 100 -19.35 1.81 9.85
CA LEU A 100 -18.78 2.95 10.57
C LEU A 100 -18.45 2.58 12.02
N LYS A 101 -19.32 1.86 12.69
CA LYS A 101 -19.13 1.43 14.08
C LYS A 101 -17.93 0.49 14.25
N PHE A 102 -17.71 -0.43 13.32
CA PHE A 102 -16.54 -1.30 13.36
C PHE A 102 -15.23 -0.51 13.40
N TYR A 103 -15.07 0.49 12.51
CA TYR A 103 -13.86 1.31 12.49
C TYR A 103 -13.79 2.28 13.69
N ASP A 104 -14.91 2.74 14.25
CA ASP A 104 -14.90 3.44 15.53
C ASP A 104 -14.23 2.61 16.63
N ASP A 105 -14.65 1.35 16.76
CA ASP A 105 -14.15 0.43 17.78
C ASP A 105 -12.68 0.05 17.55
N LEU A 106 -12.30 -0.13 16.27
CA LEU A 106 -10.90 -0.41 15.88
C LEU A 106 -9.97 0.75 16.26
N PHE A 107 -10.35 1.98 15.92
CA PHE A 107 -9.51 3.15 16.22
C PHE A 107 -9.48 3.47 17.71
N ASP A 108 -10.58 3.25 18.43
CA ASP A 108 -10.61 3.40 19.89
C ASP A 108 -9.71 2.36 20.57
N GLU A 109 -9.65 1.11 20.06
CA GLU A 109 -8.73 0.10 20.58
C GLU A 109 -7.26 0.49 20.32
N CYS A 110 -6.91 1.03 19.15
CA CYS A 110 -5.57 1.55 18.88
C CYS A 110 -5.20 2.67 19.88
N ARG A 111 -6.08 3.66 20.05
CA ARG A 111 -5.86 4.81 20.93
C ARG A 111 -5.75 4.43 22.39
N LYS A 112 -6.47 3.43 22.85
CA LYS A 112 -6.37 2.86 24.22
C LYS A 112 -4.94 2.47 24.58
N TYR A 113 -4.16 2.03 23.59
CA TYR A 113 -2.75 1.66 23.76
C TYR A 113 -1.76 2.75 23.32
N GLY A 114 -2.24 3.93 22.97
CA GLY A 114 -1.39 5.03 22.48
C GLY A 114 -0.79 4.76 21.09
N ILE A 115 -1.45 3.94 20.27
CA ILE A 115 -1.06 3.66 18.88
C ILE A 115 -1.84 4.61 17.98
N GLU A 116 -1.13 5.43 17.19
CA GLU A 116 -1.75 6.31 16.19
C GLU A 116 -2.25 5.50 15.01
N PRO A 117 -3.54 5.62 14.60
CA PRO A 117 -3.99 5.06 13.35
C PRO A 117 -3.41 5.86 12.16
N LEU A 118 -2.88 5.15 11.16
CA LEU A 118 -2.58 5.68 9.83
C LEU A 118 -3.52 4.97 8.84
N VAL A 119 -4.44 5.70 8.24
CA VAL A 119 -5.57 5.11 7.52
C VAL A 119 -5.47 5.35 6.02
N THR A 120 -5.45 4.28 5.24
CA THR A 120 -5.56 4.32 3.79
C THR A 120 -7.04 4.31 3.40
N LEU A 121 -7.48 5.34 2.69
CA LEU A 121 -8.88 5.50 2.29
C LEU A 121 -9.31 4.53 1.19
N SER A 122 -8.42 4.21 0.25
CA SER A 122 -8.65 3.21 -0.78
C SER A 122 -7.42 2.32 -0.95
N HIS A 123 -7.54 1.04 -0.58
CA HIS A 123 -6.48 0.05 -0.70
C HIS A 123 -6.93 -1.13 -1.57
N TYR A 124 -7.06 -0.88 -2.87
CA TYR A 124 -7.47 -1.89 -3.85
C TYR A 124 -8.87 -2.48 -3.59
N GLU A 125 -9.77 -1.70 -2.99
CA GLU A 125 -11.10 -2.15 -2.58
C GLU A 125 -12.22 -1.28 -3.14
N THR A 126 -12.15 -0.94 -4.42
CA THR A 126 -13.31 -0.32 -5.10
C THR A 126 -14.54 -1.22 -4.94
N PRO A 127 -15.71 -0.71 -4.53
CA PRO A 127 -16.94 -1.47 -4.52
C PRO A 127 -17.20 -2.15 -5.87
N LEU A 128 -17.49 -3.45 -5.86
CA LEU A 128 -17.67 -4.23 -7.10
C LEU A 128 -18.76 -3.64 -8.00
N TYR A 129 -19.82 -3.12 -7.39
CA TYR A 129 -20.90 -2.45 -8.10
C TYR A 129 -20.40 -1.26 -8.94
N LEU A 130 -19.46 -0.46 -8.42
CA LEU A 130 -18.87 0.66 -9.17
C LEU A 130 -18.02 0.17 -10.36
N ALA A 131 -17.33 -0.95 -10.18
CA ALA A 131 -16.59 -1.56 -11.28
C ALA A 131 -17.52 -2.05 -12.39
N GLU A 132 -18.60 -2.72 -12.03
CA GLU A 132 -19.52 -3.35 -13.00
C GLU A 132 -20.47 -2.36 -13.70
N HIS A 133 -20.91 -1.32 -13.00
CA HIS A 133 -21.92 -0.38 -13.51
C HIS A 133 -21.34 0.94 -14.03
N TYR A 134 -20.14 1.30 -13.61
CA TYR A 134 -19.48 2.56 -13.95
C TYR A 134 -18.12 2.38 -14.63
N ASP A 135 -17.63 1.15 -14.79
CA ASP A 135 -16.27 0.85 -15.28
C ASP A 135 -15.18 1.49 -14.40
N GLY A 136 -15.41 1.52 -13.09
CA GLY A 136 -14.47 2.04 -12.13
C GLY A 136 -14.01 3.47 -12.42
N TRP A 137 -12.74 3.76 -12.18
CA TRP A 137 -12.18 5.11 -12.28
C TRP A 137 -12.11 5.70 -13.69
N VAL A 138 -12.44 4.93 -14.74
CA VAL A 138 -12.67 5.53 -16.09
C VAL A 138 -13.84 6.50 -16.04
N ASN A 139 -14.86 6.22 -15.23
CA ASN A 139 -16.02 7.08 -15.07
C ASN A 139 -15.76 8.22 -14.07
N ARG A 140 -15.97 9.45 -14.50
CA ARG A 140 -15.78 10.65 -13.69
C ARG A 140 -16.69 10.70 -12.44
N ASP A 141 -17.85 10.05 -12.46
CA ASP A 141 -18.81 10.06 -11.35
C ASP A 141 -18.20 9.48 -10.06
N LEU A 142 -17.20 8.60 -10.18
CA LEU A 142 -16.47 8.07 -9.03
C LEU A 142 -15.84 9.15 -8.16
N ILE A 143 -15.44 10.29 -8.73
CA ILE A 143 -14.93 11.43 -7.95
C ILE A 143 -16.00 11.89 -6.97
N GLY A 144 -17.26 11.98 -7.39
CA GLY A 144 -18.39 12.38 -6.55
C GLY A 144 -18.68 11.35 -5.45
N PHE A 145 -18.70 10.08 -5.78
CA PHE A 145 -18.92 8.99 -4.82
C PHE A 145 -17.80 8.91 -3.81
N TYR A 146 -16.54 9.04 -4.24
CA TYR A 146 -15.38 9.03 -3.36
C TYR A 146 -15.36 10.24 -2.42
N LYS A 147 -15.70 11.44 -2.90
CA LYS A 147 -15.85 12.64 -2.06
C LYS A 147 -16.88 12.42 -0.95
N ARG A 148 -18.03 11.80 -1.24
CA ARG A 148 -19.06 11.47 -0.26
C ARG A 148 -18.53 10.50 0.79
N TYR A 149 -17.90 9.41 0.36
CA TYR A 149 -17.26 8.43 1.23
C TYR A 149 -16.24 9.08 2.17
N VAL A 150 -15.29 9.83 1.61
CA VAL A 150 -14.22 10.49 2.36
C VAL A 150 -14.78 11.52 3.35
N THR A 151 -15.75 12.32 2.94
CA THR A 151 -16.41 13.31 3.83
C THR A 151 -17.08 12.63 5.02
N THR A 152 -17.75 11.49 4.79
CA THR A 152 -18.38 10.69 5.84
C THR A 152 -17.34 10.18 6.83
N VAL A 153 -16.28 9.56 6.33
CA VAL A 153 -15.19 8.98 7.11
C VAL A 153 -14.43 10.05 7.91
N PHE A 154 -14.11 11.19 7.31
CA PHE A 154 -13.42 12.28 7.99
C PHE A 154 -14.27 12.90 9.11
N ASN A 155 -15.55 13.16 8.88
CA ASN A 155 -16.44 13.68 9.91
C ASN A 155 -16.58 12.70 11.07
N ARG A 156 -16.67 11.38 10.78
CA ARG A 156 -16.82 10.35 11.81
C ARG A 156 -15.58 10.20 12.68
N TYR A 157 -14.38 10.22 12.07
CA TYR A 157 -13.15 9.85 12.76
C TYR A 157 -12.20 11.03 13.01
N LYS A 158 -12.62 12.28 12.79
CA LYS A 158 -11.79 13.49 12.92
C LYS A 158 -11.06 13.66 14.25
N ASP A 159 -11.62 13.08 15.33
CA ASP A 159 -11.04 13.15 16.67
C ASP A 159 -10.24 11.87 17.04
N LYS A 160 -10.17 10.90 16.12
CA LYS A 160 -9.55 9.58 16.34
C LYS A 160 -8.35 9.33 15.44
N VAL A 161 -8.35 9.85 14.23
CA VAL A 161 -7.35 9.59 13.20
C VAL A 161 -6.77 10.90 12.72
N LYS A 162 -5.44 11.01 12.76
CA LYS A 162 -4.68 12.16 12.31
C LYS A 162 -4.04 11.97 10.94
N TYR A 163 -3.58 10.75 10.66
CA TYR A 163 -2.79 10.43 9.47
C TYR A 163 -3.61 9.67 8.45
N TRP A 164 -3.64 10.17 7.21
CA TRP A 164 -4.43 9.63 6.12
C TRP A 164 -3.63 9.46 4.86
N LEU A 165 -3.89 8.37 4.13
CA LEU A 165 -3.38 8.14 2.78
C LEU A 165 -4.56 8.07 1.80
N THR A 166 -4.43 8.74 0.67
CA THR A 166 -5.55 8.88 -0.28
C THR A 166 -5.85 7.58 -1.03
N PHE A 167 -4.84 7.01 -1.70
CA PHE A 167 -4.89 5.74 -2.41
C PHE A 167 -3.63 4.95 -2.12
N ASN A 168 -3.77 3.62 -2.02
CA ASN A 168 -2.61 2.73 -1.95
C ASN A 168 -1.98 2.59 -3.33
N GLU A 169 -0.66 2.77 -3.41
CA GLU A 169 0.11 2.55 -4.64
C GLU A 169 -0.61 3.03 -5.91
N ILE A 170 -1.05 4.29 -5.90
CA ILE A 170 -1.90 4.87 -6.95
C ILE A 170 -1.34 4.66 -8.37
N ASN A 171 -0.02 4.56 -8.51
CA ASN A 171 0.64 4.31 -9.79
C ASN A 171 0.48 2.87 -10.30
N SER A 172 0.02 1.93 -9.47
CA SER A 172 -0.23 0.54 -9.87
C SER A 172 -1.41 0.38 -10.84
N ILE A 173 -2.26 1.39 -10.98
CA ILE A 173 -3.37 1.40 -11.93
C ILE A 173 -2.90 1.22 -13.39
N LEU A 174 -1.70 1.68 -13.72
CA LEU A 174 -1.12 1.52 -15.05
C LEU A 174 -0.86 0.05 -15.42
N GLU A 175 -0.60 -0.78 -14.40
CA GLU A 175 -0.25 -2.20 -14.61
C GLU A 175 -1.43 -3.14 -14.31
N SER A 176 -2.23 -2.82 -13.31
CA SER A 176 -3.35 -3.65 -12.83
C SER A 176 -4.65 -2.84 -12.74
N PRO A 177 -5.22 -2.41 -13.88
CA PRO A 177 -6.36 -1.47 -13.91
C PRO A 177 -7.58 -1.95 -13.14
N PHE A 178 -7.91 -3.25 -13.18
CA PHE A 178 -9.04 -3.79 -12.41
C PHE A 178 -8.75 -3.75 -10.90
N MET A 179 -7.60 -4.28 -10.47
CA MET A 179 -7.29 -4.36 -9.04
C MET A 179 -7.13 -2.98 -8.40
N SER A 180 -6.48 -2.04 -9.09
CA SER A 180 -6.19 -0.71 -8.53
C SER A 180 -7.34 0.28 -8.76
N GLY A 181 -7.91 0.29 -9.95
CA GLY A 181 -8.90 1.28 -10.36
C GLY A 181 -10.33 0.74 -10.51
N GLY A 182 -10.58 -0.55 -10.22
CA GLY A 182 -11.89 -1.15 -10.46
C GLY A 182 -12.34 -1.11 -11.93
N ILE A 183 -11.40 -0.96 -12.88
CA ILE A 183 -11.70 -0.84 -14.30
C ILE A 183 -12.12 -2.20 -14.84
N ASN A 184 -13.41 -2.31 -15.16
CA ASN A 184 -14.02 -3.57 -15.58
C ASN A 184 -13.71 -3.95 -17.02
N THR A 185 -13.43 -2.95 -17.86
CA THR A 185 -12.98 -3.16 -19.24
C THR A 185 -11.68 -3.97 -19.24
N PRO A 186 -11.62 -5.13 -19.94
CA PRO A 186 -10.42 -5.94 -20.04
C PRO A 186 -9.19 -5.14 -20.50
N LYS A 187 -8.03 -5.40 -19.89
CA LYS A 187 -6.80 -4.62 -20.12
C LYS A 187 -6.42 -4.54 -21.61
N GLU A 188 -6.64 -5.60 -22.37
CA GLU A 188 -6.36 -5.67 -23.81
C GLU A 188 -7.31 -4.86 -24.67
N LYS A 189 -8.45 -4.43 -24.13
CA LYS A 189 -9.45 -3.57 -24.81
C LYS A 189 -9.42 -2.13 -24.30
N LEU A 190 -8.74 -1.89 -23.17
CA LEU A 190 -8.64 -0.58 -22.54
C LEU A 190 -7.67 0.29 -23.35
N SER A 191 -8.15 1.43 -23.85
CA SER A 191 -7.27 2.38 -24.53
C SER A 191 -6.33 3.06 -23.54
N GLN A 192 -5.15 3.48 -24.00
CA GLN A 192 -4.24 4.26 -23.15
C GLN A 192 -4.88 5.59 -22.72
N SER A 193 -5.73 6.19 -23.54
CA SER A 193 -6.44 7.40 -23.17
C SER A 193 -7.43 7.17 -22.03
N ASP A 194 -8.19 6.06 -22.05
CA ASP A 194 -9.11 5.71 -20.95
C ASP A 194 -8.34 5.39 -19.67
N LEU A 195 -7.22 4.67 -19.78
CA LEU A 195 -6.37 4.37 -18.64
C LEU A 195 -5.80 5.64 -17.99
N TYR A 196 -5.27 6.58 -18.79
CA TYR A 196 -4.75 7.85 -18.26
C TYR A 196 -5.88 8.80 -17.84
N GLN A 197 -7.09 8.66 -18.38
CA GLN A 197 -8.26 9.35 -17.87
C GLN A 197 -8.62 8.87 -16.46
N ALA A 198 -8.57 7.56 -16.21
CA ALA A 198 -8.78 7.00 -14.88
C ALA A 198 -7.69 7.48 -13.89
N VAL A 199 -6.43 7.50 -14.31
CA VAL A 199 -5.32 8.11 -13.53
C VAL A 199 -5.64 9.56 -13.16
N HIS A 200 -6.14 10.35 -14.13
CA HIS A 200 -6.51 11.75 -13.88
C HIS A 200 -7.63 11.86 -12.85
N HIS A 201 -8.65 11.03 -12.94
CA HIS A 201 -9.77 11.03 -12.00
C HIS A 201 -9.31 10.66 -10.56
N GLU A 202 -8.43 9.67 -10.39
CA GLU A 202 -7.87 9.34 -9.08
C GLU A 202 -7.00 10.49 -8.52
N LEU A 203 -6.18 11.14 -9.35
CA LEU A 203 -5.37 12.28 -8.93
C LEU A 203 -6.24 13.47 -8.48
N VAL A 204 -7.31 13.76 -9.23
CA VAL A 204 -8.29 14.80 -8.86
C VAL A 204 -9.02 14.42 -7.56
N ALA A 205 -9.46 13.16 -7.43
CA ALA A 205 -10.08 12.67 -6.21
C ALA A 205 -9.14 12.77 -5.00
N SER A 206 -7.86 12.42 -5.18
CA SER A 206 -6.83 12.57 -4.14
C SER A 206 -6.64 14.02 -3.69
N ALA A 207 -6.64 14.96 -4.62
CA ALA A 207 -6.57 16.39 -4.29
C ALA A 207 -7.83 16.90 -3.56
N TRP A 208 -9.02 16.38 -3.93
CA TRP A 208 -10.25 16.63 -3.18
C TRP A 208 -10.18 16.11 -1.75
N VAL A 209 -9.57 14.94 -1.53
CA VAL A 209 -9.34 14.40 -0.17
C VAL A 209 -8.54 15.37 0.67
N THR A 210 -7.44 15.90 0.14
CA THR A 210 -6.60 16.88 0.85
C THR A 210 -7.37 18.13 1.19
N LYS A 211 -8.14 18.69 0.24
CA LYS A 211 -8.97 19.86 0.44
C LYS A 211 -10.03 19.64 1.53
N ILE A 212 -10.84 18.59 1.37
CA ILE A 212 -11.94 18.27 2.31
C ILE A 212 -11.37 17.96 3.70
N GLY A 213 -10.27 17.23 3.78
CA GLY A 213 -9.65 16.87 5.03
C GLY A 213 -9.21 18.12 5.83
N HIS A 214 -8.50 19.05 5.20
CA HIS A 214 -8.06 20.28 5.86
C HIS A 214 -9.22 21.23 6.19
N GLU A 215 -10.32 21.20 5.44
CA GLU A 215 -11.54 21.95 5.77
C GLU A 215 -12.26 21.37 7.01
N ILE A 216 -12.25 20.04 7.18
CA ILE A 216 -12.89 19.38 8.33
C ILE A 216 -11.99 19.45 9.57
N ASN A 217 -10.69 19.19 9.41
CA ASN A 217 -9.71 19.26 10.48
C ASN A 217 -8.34 19.71 9.93
N PRO A 218 -7.90 20.95 10.20
CA PRO A 218 -6.62 21.47 9.70
C PRO A 218 -5.39 20.76 10.28
N ASP A 219 -5.55 19.97 11.35
CA ASP A 219 -4.46 19.18 11.95
C ASP A 219 -4.24 17.83 11.25
N PHE A 220 -5.10 17.44 10.33
CA PHE A 220 -4.90 16.23 9.53
C PHE A 220 -3.58 16.28 8.76
N LYS A 221 -2.95 15.12 8.67
CA LYS A 221 -1.76 14.88 7.85
C LYS A 221 -2.15 13.92 6.74
N ILE A 222 -2.23 14.44 5.53
CA ILE A 222 -2.71 13.70 4.36
C ILE A 222 -1.53 13.48 3.40
N GLY A 223 -1.22 12.22 3.13
CA GLY A 223 -0.15 11.80 2.24
C GLY A 223 -0.66 11.14 0.96
N CYS A 224 0.11 11.24 -0.11
CA CYS A 224 0.00 10.31 -1.23
C CYS A 224 0.78 9.04 -0.93
N MET A 225 0.47 7.96 -1.62
CA MET A 225 1.20 6.71 -1.50
C MET A 225 1.47 6.12 -2.88
N ILE A 226 2.74 5.90 -3.18
CA ILE A 226 3.21 5.32 -4.44
C ILE A 226 3.95 4.01 -4.20
N LEU A 227 3.82 3.07 -5.14
CA LEU A 227 4.75 1.95 -5.26
C LEU A 227 6.08 2.52 -5.73
N SER A 228 7.12 2.47 -4.90
CA SER A 228 8.42 2.99 -5.23
C SER A 228 9.39 1.85 -5.53
N MET A 229 9.85 1.82 -6.76
CA MET A 229 10.75 0.82 -7.30
C MET A 229 11.87 1.55 -8.04
N PRO A 230 13.02 1.80 -7.38
CA PRO A 230 14.14 2.46 -8.03
C PRO A 230 14.56 1.74 -9.31
N VAL A 231 14.80 2.51 -10.35
CA VAL A 231 15.23 1.99 -11.65
C VAL A 231 16.68 2.37 -11.87
N TYR A 232 17.57 1.37 -11.90
CA TYR A 232 18.97 1.58 -12.23
C TYR A 232 19.19 1.40 -13.73
N PRO A 233 20.15 2.13 -14.34
CA PRO A 233 20.65 1.75 -15.67
C PRO A 233 21.35 0.39 -15.58
N LEU A 234 21.09 -0.51 -16.54
CA LEU A 234 21.74 -1.82 -16.58
C LEU A 234 23.26 -1.68 -16.77
N THR A 235 23.66 -0.68 -17.55
CA THR A 235 25.06 -0.32 -17.78
C THR A 235 25.25 1.19 -17.66
N PRO A 236 26.50 1.69 -17.56
CA PRO A 236 26.78 3.12 -17.59
C PRO A 236 26.64 3.76 -18.98
N ASP A 237 26.15 3.05 -19.99
CA ASP A 237 25.82 3.62 -21.31
C ASP A 237 24.80 4.75 -21.14
N PRO A 238 25.03 5.95 -21.70
CA PRO A 238 24.06 7.04 -21.61
C PRO A 238 22.65 6.68 -22.09
N SER A 239 22.51 5.75 -23.03
CA SER A 239 21.22 5.27 -23.50
C SER A 239 20.48 4.47 -22.42
N ASP A 240 21.19 3.64 -21.65
CA ASP A 240 20.62 2.91 -20.51
C ASP A 240 20.24 3.87 -19.37
N VAL A 241 21.07 4.91 -19.13
CA VAL A 241 20.78 5.95 -18.14
C VAL A 241 19.48 6.69 -18.48
N LEU A 242 19.29 7.05 -19.76
CA LEU A 242 18.05 7.68 -20.22
C LEU A 242 16.85 6.72 -20.14
N ALA A 243 17.03 5.46 -20.51
CA ALA A 243 15.97 4.45 -20.38
C ALA A 243 15.51 4.27 -18.92
N ALA A 244 16.44 4.24 -17.97
CA ALA A 244 16.13 4.18 -16.55
C ALA A 244 15.37 5.41 -16.07
N MET A 245 15.81 6.61 -16.47
CA MET A 245 15.12 7.87 -16.15
C MET A 245 13.69 7.90 -16.72
N GLU A 246 13.48 7.48 -17.96
CA GLU A 246 12.17 7.48 -18.61
C GLU A 246 11.22 6.47 -17.96
N GLN A 247 11.72 5.31 -17.53
CA GLN A 247 10.93 4.34 -16.79
C GLN A 247 10.54 4.88 -15.40
N ASP A 248 11.47 5.52 -14.69
CA ASP A 248 11.22 6.14 -13.40
C ASP A 248 10.21 7.29 -13.49
N HIS A 249 10.21 8.06 -14.56
CA HIS A 249 9.26 9.14 -14.81
C HIS A 249 7.79 8.67 -14.80
N LYS A 250 7.50 7.44 -15.24
CA LYS A 250 6.14 6.89 -15.21
C LYS A 250 5.62 6.75 -13.79
N ASN A 251 6.48 6.39 -12.85
CA ASN A 251 6.14 6.28 -11.43
C ASN A 251 6.14 7.66 -10.75
N MET A 252 7.14 8.48 -11.01
CA MET A 252 7.30 9.80 -10.39
C MET A 252 6.22 10.80 -10.78
N MET A 253 5.58 10.65 -11.94
CA MET A 253 4.49 11.51 -12.38
C MET A 253 3.39 11.64 -11.30
N PHE A 254 3.04 10.54 -10.65
CA PHE A 254 1.99 10.53 -9.62
C PHE A 254 2.38 11.38 -8.41
N ALA A 255 3.58 11.16 -7.86
CA ALA A 255 4.07 11.97 -6.75
C ALA A 255 4.29 13.43 -7.15
N ASP A 256 4.77 13.69 -8.38
CA ASP A 256 4.92 15.07 -8.90
C ASP A 256 3.58 15.81 -8.89
N VAL A 257 2.50 15.20 -9.37
CA VAL A 257 1.18 15.82 -9.38
C VAL A 257 0.67 16.06 -7.95
N HIS A 258 0.82 15.10 -7.05
CA HIS A 258 0.42 15.24 -5.65
C HIS A 258 1.17 16.36 -4.90
N VAL A 259 2.44 16.58 -5.22
CA VAL A 259 3.29 17.55 -4.53
C VAL A 259 3.32 18.91 -5.21
N ARG A 260 3.21 18.96 -6.54
CA ARG A 260 3.31 20.20 -7.32
C ARG A 260 1.98 20.76 -7.79
N GLY A 261 0.91 19.97 -7.71
CA GLY A 261 -0.43 20.37 -8.12
C GLY A 261 -0.60 20.52 -9.64
N CYS A 262 0.29 19.96 -10.44
CA CYS A 262 0.22 20.00 -11.90
C CYS A 262 1.01 18.89 -12.56
N TYR A 263 0.63 18.56 -13.79
CA TYR A 263 1.37 17.58 -14.60
C TYR A 263 2.76 18.11 -14.99
N PRO A 264 3.83 17.33 -14.76
CA PRO A 264 5.18 17.72 -15.18
C PRO A 264 5.33 17.68 -16.71
N GLY A 265 6.33 18.41 -17.22
CA GLY A 265 6.58 18.53 -18.67
C GLY A 265 6.82 17.20 -19.37
N TYR A 266 7.55 16.29 -18.72
CA TYR A 266 7.84 14.96 -19.28
C TYR A 266 6.57 14.09 -19.40
N ALA A 267 5.60 14.19 -18.47
CA ALA A 267 4.34 13.47 -18.56
C ALA A 267 3.48 14.00 -19.71
N LYS A 268 3.40 15.33 -19.88
CA LYS A 268 2.71 15.96 -21.02
C LYS A 268 3.36 15.56 -22.35
N ARG A 269 4.69 15.49 -22.39
CA ARG A 269 5.42 15.01 -23.57
C ARG A 269 5.10 13.56 -23.87
N TYR A 270 5.16 12.68 -22.87
CA TYR A 270 4.84 11.26 -23.01
C TYR A 270 3.44 11.05 -23.57
N MET A 271 2.41 11.70 -22.98
CA MET A 271 1.04 11.61 -23.47
C MET A 271 0.91 12.05 -24.92
N ARG A 272 1.51 13.18 -25.28
CA ARG A 272 1.48 13.69 -26.67
C ARG A 272 2.15 12.74 -27.67
N GLU A 273 3.34 12.23 -27.35
CA GLU A 273 4.11 11.34 -28.22
C GLU A 273 3.46 9.97 -28.39
N ASN A 274 2.65 9.53 -27.41
CA ASN A 274 1.90 8.26 -27.47
C ASN A 274 0.42 8.43 -27.88
N GLY A 275 0.00 9.61 -28.33
CA GLY A 275 -1.37 9.86 -28.76
C GLY A 275 -2.42 9.73 -27.64
N ILE A 276 -2.00 9.92 -26.38
CA ILE A 276 -2.87 9.84 -25.20
C ILE A 276 -3.57 11.19 -25.02
N SER A 277 -4.90 11.16 -25.07
CA SER A 277 -5.76 12.35 -24.88
C SER A 277 -6.66 12.13 -23.66
N ILE A 278 -6.63 13.07 -22.73
CA ILE A 278 -7.48 13.09 -21.53
C ILE A 278 -8.27 14.37 -21.45
N SER A 279 -9.48 14.28 -20.88
CA SER A 279 -10.32 15.44 -20.58
C SER A 279 -9.93 16.01 -19.22
N VAL A 280 -9.53 17.27 -19.20
CA VAL A 280 -9.13 18.00 -17.99
C VAL A 280 -9.93 19.30 -17.93
N THR A 281 -10.66 19.54 -16.84
CA THR A 281 -11.43 20.77 -16.67
C THR A 281 -10.61 21.84 -15.94
N ASP A 282 -11.05 23.10 -16.00
CA ASP A 282 -10.43 24.19 -15.23
C ASP A 282 -10.57 23.93 -13.72
N GLU A 283 -11.69 23.33 -13.29
CA GLU A 283 -11.90 22.91 -11.90
C GLU A 283 -10.87 21.88 -11.46
N ASP A 284 -10.58 20.90 -12.31
CA ASP A 284 -9.55 19.87 -12.00
C ASP A 284 -8.20 20.51 -11.76
N MET A 285 -7.82 21.48 -12.60
CA MET A 285 -6.55 22.19 -12.45
C MET A 285 -6.46 23.00 -11.17
N GLU A 286 -7.58 23.58 -10.71
CA GLU A 286 -7.63 24.30 -9.42
C GLU A 286 -7.59 23.32 -8.23
N ILE A 287 -8.32 22.22 -8.30
CA ILE A 287 -8.35 21.22 -7.22
C ILE A 287 -6.97 20.55 -7.05
N LEU A 288 -6.28 20.21 -8.12
CA LEU A 288 -4.94 19.63 -8.05
C LEU A 288 -3.94 20.46 -7.26
N LYS A 289 -4.16 21.77 -7.08
CA LYS A 289 -3.31 22.65 -6.25
C LYS A 289 -3.40 22.35 -4.74
N ASN A 290 -4.36 21.54 -4.31
CA ASN A 290 -4.43 21.05 -2.93
C ASN A 290 -3.46 19.87 -2.76
N THR A 291 -2.20 20.20 -2.49
CA THR A 291 -1.10 19.26 -2.44
C THR A 291 -1.00 18.56 -1.09
N VAL A 292 -0.40 17.37 -1.08
CA VAL A 292 -0.26 16.54 0.12
C VAL A 292 0.71 17.12 1.16
N ASP A 293 0.56 16.73 2.43
CA ASP A 293 1.43 17.15 3.53
C ASP A 293 2.75 16.40 3.54
N PHE A 294 2.74 15.11 3.17
CA PHE A 294 3.90 14.23 3.13
C PHE A 294 3.81 13.25 1.95
N VAL A 295 4.94 12.68 1.56
CA VAL A 295 5.01 11.63 0.55
C VAL A 295 5.25 10.30 1.23
N SER A 296 4.41 9.32 0.96
CA SER A 296 4.61 7.96 1.42
C SER A 296 4.74 6.97 0.29
N PHE A 297 5.37 5.85 0.58
CA PHE A 297 5.64 4.84 -0.43
C PHE A 297 5.81 3.44 0.16
N SER A 298 5.58 2.43 -0.68
CA SER A 298 6.04 1.07 -0.48
C SER A 298 7.41 0.87 -1.12
N TYR A 299 8.24 0.05 -0.46
CA TYR A 299 9.53 -0.35 -0.99
C TYR A 299 9.78 -1.85 -0.78
N TYR A 300 9.96 -2.58 -1.86
CA TYR A 300 10.22 -4.02 -1.81
C TYR A 300 11.42 -4.43 -2.65
N VAL A 301 11.59 -3.81 -3.83
CA VAL A 301 12.59 -4.19 -4.83
C VAL A 301 13.11 -2.96 -5.58
N SER A 302 14.24 -3.13 -6.24
CA SER A 302 14.73 -2.30 -7.32
C SER A 302 14.82 -3.11 -8.61
N VAL A 303 14.89 -2.43 -9.75
CA VAL A 303 15.04 -3.04 -11.08
C VAL A 303 16.06 -2.33 -11.90
N CYS A 304 16.49 -2.93 -13.02
CA CYS A 304 17.27 -2.23 -14.04
C CYS A 304 16.42 -1.94 -15.29
N ALA A 305 16.87 -0.94 -16.05
CA ALA A 305 16.37 -0.67 -17.40
C ALA A 305 17.53 -0.59 -18.39
N THR A 306 17.27 -0.94 -19.63
CA THR A 306 18.25 -0.88 -20.72
C THR A 306 17.55 -0.41 -22.01
N ALA A 307 18.28 0.31 -22.84
CA ALA A 307 17.87 0.68 -24.18
C ALA A 307 18.05 -0.46 -25.19
N ASP A 308 18.79 -1.52 -24.82
CA ASP A 308 19.05 -2.69 -25.65
C ASP A 308 17.85 -3.64 -25.62
N PRO A 309 17.09 -3.81 -26.73
CA PRO A 309 15.91 -4.68 -26.75
C PRO A 309 16.22 -6.16 -26.45
N GLU A 310 17.45 -6.62 -26.77
CA GLU A 310 17.86 -8.02 -26.56
C GLU A 310 18.09 -8.32 -25.07
N LYS A 311 18.48 -7.30 -24.28
CA LYS A 311 18.71 -7.39 -22.85
C LYS A 311 17.49 -7.01 -22.01
N ASN A 312 16.45 -6.44 -22.63
CA ASN A 312 15.24 -5.99 -21.94
C ASN A 312 14.34 -7.20 -21.64
N VAL A 313 14.86 -8.15 -20.89
CA VAL A 313 14.16 -9.36 -20.45
C VAL A 313 13.66 -9.14 -19.03
N ARG A 314 12.35 -9.20 -18.84
CA ARG A 314 11.73 -9.05 -17.53
C ARG A 314 12.11 -10.22 -16.61
N GLY A 315 12.48 -9.91 -15.37
CA GLY A 315 12.77 -10.90 -14.36
C GLY A 315 11.54 -11.68 -13.91
N GLU A 316 11.74 -12.87 -13.39
CA GLU A 316 10.72 -13.62 -12.67
C GLU A 316 10.42 -12.93 -11.33
N GLY A 317 9.16 -12.92 -10.92
CA GLY A 317 8.72 -12.35 -9.64
C GLY A 317 7.27 -11.89 -9.68
N ASN A 318 6.78 -11.48 -8.52
CA ASN A 318 5.39 -11.04 -8.37
C ASN A 318 5.16 -9.59 -8.82
N LEU A 319 6.20 -8.84 -9.08
CA LEU A 319 6.12 -7.42 -9.36
C LEU A 319 6.38 -7.07 -10.81
N LEU A 320 5.89 -5.93 -11.10
CA LEU A 320 5.82 -5.14 -12.32
C LEU A 320 7.20 -5.00 -12.99
N GLY A 321 7.51 -5.89 -13.82
CA GLY A 321 8.58 -5.96 -14.79
C GLY A 321 9.69 -4.91 -14.82
N GLY A 322 10.91 -5.39 -14.77
CA GLY A 322 12.14 -4.69 -15.05
C GLY A 322 13.23 -5.74 -15.30
N VAL A 323 14.35 -5.30 -15.80
CA VAL A 323 15.52 -6.18 -15.98
C VAL A 323 16.11 -6.46 -14.60
N PRO A 324 16.39 -7.71 -14.24
CA PRO A 324 17.03 -8.03 -12.98
C PRO A 324 18.41 -7.35 -12.86
N ASN A 325 18.71 -6.87 -11.66
CA ASN A 325 20.03 -6.35 -11.35
C ASN A 325 21.01 -7.52 -11.15
N PRO A 326 22.09 -7.63 -11.91
CA PRO A 326 23.02 -8.77 -11.86
C PRO A 326 23.79 -8.87 -10.54
N TYR A 327 23.76 -7.85 -9.70
CA TYR A 327 24.49 -7.78 -8.42
C TYR A 327 23.64 -8.11 -7.20
N LEU A 328 22.32 -8.34 -7.36
CA LEU A 328 21.40 -8.58 -6.27
C LEU A 328 20.93 -10.02 -6.22
N LYS A 329 20.74 -10.52 -5.00
CA LYS A 329 20.08 -11.81 -4.75
C LYS A 329 18.57 -11.62 -4.67
N ALA A 330 17.83 -12.64 -5.03
CA ALA A 330 16.38 -12.66 -4.92
C ALA A 330 15.92 -13.53 -3.73
N SER A 331 14.73 -13.21 -3.21
CA SER A 331 13.99 -14.06 -2.26
C SER A 331 13.40 -15.30 -2.99
N ASP A 332 12.81 -16.20 -2.22
CA ASP A 332 12.10 -17.39 -2.75
C ASP A 332 10.96 -17.04 -3.73
N TRP A 333 10.48 -15.79 -3.68
CA TRP A 333 9.43 -15.25 -4.54
C TRP A 333 9.98 -14.45 -5.74
N GLY A 334 11.28 -14.51 -5.99
CA GLY A 334 11.94 -13.81 -7.09
C GLY A 334 12.14 -12.30 -6.88
N TRP A 335 11.88 -11.77 -5.68
CA TRP A 335 12.07 -10.36 -5.38
C TRP A 335 13.51 -10.07 -4.99
N GLN A 336 14.17 -9.19 -5.74
CA GLN A 336 15.54 -8.84 -5.47
C GLN A 336 15.66 -7.98 -4.19
N ILE A 337 16.57 -8.38 -3.32
CA ILE A 337 16.77 -7.74 -2.00
C ILE A 337 17.80 -6.63 -2.15
N ASP A 338 17.38 -5.38 -1.99
CA ASP A 338 18.23 -4.20 -2.17
C ASP A 338 18.04 -3.16 -1.05
N PRO A 339 18.69 -3.32 0.09
CA PRO A 339 18.63 -2.31 1.16
C PRO A 339 19.19 -0.94 0.73
N LYS A 340 20.22 -0.91 -0.14
CA LYS A 340 20.79 0.35 -0.63
C LYS A 340 19.84 1.13 -1.53
N GLY A 341 18.99 0.44 -2.27
CA GLY A 341 17.92 1.05 -3.06
C GLY A 341 16.94 1.84 -2.21
N LEU A 342 16.68 1.39 -0.97
CA LEU A 342 15.86 2.15 -0.02
C LEU A 342 16.50 3.50 0.34
N ARG A 343 17.80 3.54 0.64
CA ARG A 343 18.52 4.81 0.88
C ARG A 343 18.53 5.70 -0.35
N TYR A 344 18.73 5.10 -1.53
CA TYR A 344 18.73 5.81 -2.79
C TYR A 344 17.38 6.49 -3.05
N ILE A 345 16.27 5.78 -2.91
CA ILE A 345 14.95 6.37 -3.16
C ILE A 345 14.54 7.41 -2.10
N LEU A 346 14.91 7.21 -0.84
CA LEU A 346 14.69 8.19 0.22
C LEU A 346 15.38 9.52 -0.11
N ASN A 347 16.65 9.48 -0.51
CA ASN A 347 17.36 10.67 -0.95
C ASN A 347 16.77 11.28 -2.23
N THR A 348 16.36 10.45 -3.19
CA THR A 348 15.75 10.90 -4.44
C THR A 348 14.45 11.66 -4.18
N LEU A 349 13.55 11.09 -3.38
CA LEU A 349 12.27 11.73 -3.05
C LEU A 349 12.47 13.00 -2.22
N TRP A 350 13.37 12.96 -1.23
CA TRP A 350 13.71 14.12 -0.42
C TRP A 350 14.26 15.26 -1.25
N ASN A 351 15.27 15.00 -2.09
CA ASN A 351 15.86 16.02 -2.94
C ASN A 351 14.88 16.60 -3.95
N ARG A 352 13.90 15.79 -4.41
CA ARG A 352 12.89 16.19 -5.39
C ARG A 352 11.78 17.05 -4.79
N TYR A 353 11.34 16.75 -3.56
CA TYR A 353 10.11 17.30 -3.00
C TYR A 353 10.29 18.14 -1.75
N GLN A 354 11.34 17.93 -0.95
CA GLN A 354 11.57 18.61 0.34
C GLN A 354 10.32 18.57 1.23
N LYS A 355 9.60 17.44 1.21
CA LYS A 355 8.46 17.14 2.08
C LYS A 355 8.80 15.94 2.96
N PRO A 356 8.25 15.86 4.19
CA PRO A 356 8.43 14.68 5.04
C PRO A 356 8.11 13.40 4.28
N LEU A 357 8.88 12.35 4.52
CA LEU A 357 8.70 11.04 3.91
C LEU A 357 8.22 10.01 4.93
N PHE A 358 7.43 9.03 4.48
CA PHE A 358 6.99 7.91 5.29
C PHE A 358 7.11 6.61 4.48
N ILE A 359 7.88 5.65 5.00
CA ILE A 359 7.88 4.29 4.44
C ILE A 359 6.70 3.54 5.06
N VAL A 360 5.62 3.39 4.31
CA VAL A 360 4.38 2.79 4.83
C VAL A 360 4.23 1.31 4.51
N GLU A 361 5.13 0.77 3.67
CA GLU A 361 5.27 -0.67 3.44
C GLU A 361 6.72 -1.03 3.12
N ASN A 362 7.24 -2.02 3.82
CA ASN A 362 8.46 -2.74 3.49
C ASN A 362 8.45 -4.08 4.23
N GLY A 363 8.86 -5.16 3.60
CA GLY A 363 8.84 -6.48 4.23
C GLY A 363 9.29 -7.59 3.31
N LEU A 364 9.43 -8.77 3.87
CA LEU A 364 9.86 -9.99 3.18
C LEU A 364 8.78 -11.07 3.33
N GLY A 365 8.19 -11.49 2.22
CA GLY A 365 7.37 -12.69 2.16
C GLY A 365 8.25 -13.94 2.15
N ALA A 366 7.98 -14.89 3.02
CA ALA A 366 8.77 -16.12 3.16
C ALA A 366 7.89 -17.31 3.57
N PHE A 367 8.42 -18.51 3.40
CA PHE A 367 7.83 -19.72 3.96
C PHE A 367 8.25 -19.86 5.42
N ASP A 368 7.29 -19.70 6.33
CA ASP A 368 7.52 -19.84 7.77
C ASP A 368 7.09 -21.23 8.24
N GLN A 369 7.90 -21.85 9.08
CA GLN A 369 7.58 -23.11 9.72
C GLN A 369 7.34 -22.90 11.21
N LEU A 370 6.12 -23.22 11.66
CA LEU A 370 5.76 -23.19 13.07
C LEU A 370 6.44 -24.38 13.79
N ILE A 371 7.19 -24.10 14.83
CA ILE A 371 7.92 -25.10 15.62
C ILE A 371 7.69 -24.85 17.11
N GLN A 372 7.99 -25.84 17.95
CA GLN A 372 8.05 -25.67 19.38
C GLN A 372 9.42 -25.11 19.77
N GLY A 373 9.42 -23.95 20.43
CA GLY A 373 10.63 -23.33 20.96
C GLY A 373 11.21 -24.05 22.16
N ALA A 374 12.38 -23.62 22.61
CA ALA A 374 13.07 -24.21 23.76
C ALA A 374 12.32 -24.02 25.09
N ASP A 375 11.46 -23.01 25.15
CA ASP A 375 10.56 -22.71 26.29
C ASP A 375 9.25 -23.50 26.26
N GLY A 376 9.04 -24.32 25.22
CA GLY A 376 7.83 -25.11 25.00
C GLY A 376 6.71 -24.39 24.27
N GLU A 377 6.83 -23.09 24.01
CA GLU A 377 5.86 -22.30 23.24
C GLU A 377 6.05 -22.49 21.74
N MET A 378 4.97 -22.30 20.98
CA MET A 378 5.04 -22.36 19.52
C MET A 378 5.58 -21.04 18.96
N THR A 379 6.52 -21.12 18.03
CA THR A 379 7.19 -19.97 17.40
C THR A 379 7.67 -20.26 15.99
N VAL A 380 8.26 -19.25 15.35
CA VAL A 380 9.01 -19.37 14.08
C VAL A 380 10.40 -18.75 14.27
N GLU A 381 11.44 -19.48 13.91
CA GLU A 381 12.83 -19.00 13.87
C GLU A 381 13.08 -18.28 12.54
N ASP A 382 12.70 -17.00 12.47
CA ASP A 382 12.74 -16.21 11.24
C ASP A 382 13.92 -15.21 11.18
N ASP A 383 15.14 -15.71 11.44
CA ASP A 383 16.39 -14.91 11.39
C ASP A 383 16.60 -14.23 10.02
N TYR A 384 16.13 -14.84 8.94
CA TYR A 384 16.18 -14.25 7.60
C TYR A 384 15.33 -12.96 7.50
N ARG A 385 14.19 -12.89 8.20
CA ARG A 385 13.36 -11.68 8.29
C ARG A 385 14.06 -10.59 9.11
N ILE A 386 14.64 -10.99 10.25
CA ILE A 386 15.44 -10.09 11.09
C ILE A 386 16.60 -9.50 10.27
N ALA A 387 17.34 -10.33 9.54
CA ALA A 387 18.45 -9.87 8.72
C ALA A 387 17.99 -8.88 7.62
N TYR A 388 16.90 -9.20 6.93
CA TYR A 388 16.31 -8.33 5.90
C TYR A 388 15.93 -6.96 6.48
N LEU A 389 15.14 -6.93 7.55
CA LEU A 389 14.68 -5.69 8.17
C LEU A 389 15.82 -4.88 8.75
N ARG A 390 16.77 -5.53 9.44
CA ARG A 390 17.97 -4.89 9.98
C ARG A 390 18.76 -4.15 8.90
N ASP A 391 18.99 -4.79 7.78
CA ASP A 391 19.77 -4.19 6.71
C ASP A 391 19.04 -3.00 6.05
N HIS A 392 17.70 -3.06 5.94
CA HIS A 392 16.89 -1.93 5.48
C HIS A 392 16.87 -0.78 6.50
N ILE A 393 16.70 -1.07 7.80
CA ILE A 393 16.69 -0.04 8.85
C ILE A 393 18.05 0.69 8.93
N ARG A 394 19.18 0.00 8.75
CA ARG A 394 20.49 0.64 8.63
C ARG A 394 20.56 1.65 7.48
N GLN A 395 19.93 1.34 6.35
CA GLN A 395 19.89 2.26 5.22
C GLN A 395 18.92 3.43 5.44
N MET A 396 17.85 3.22 6.19
CA MET A 396 16.98 4.31 6.65
C MET A 396 17.74 5.28 7.56
N GLU A 397 18.48 4.75 8.55
CA GLU A 397 19.31 5.57 9.43
C GLU A 397 20.35 6.37 8.63
N ALA A 398 21.01 5.74 7.65
CA ALA A 398 21.95 6.43 6.77
C ALA A 398 21.27 7.56 5.97
N ALA A 399 20.05 7.34 5.47
CA ALA A 399 19.30 8.38 4.77
C ALA A 399 18.92 9.55 5.70
N VAL A 400 18.54 9.28 6.96
CA VAL A 400 18.31 10.34 7.96
C VAL A 400 19.61 11.14 8.22
N MET A 401 20.75 10.48 8.27
CA MET A 401 22.06 11.16 8.39
C MET A 401 22.43 11.95 7.14
N ASP A 402 21.94 11.57 5.96
CA ASP A 402 22.05 12.35 4.71
C ASP A 402 21.16 13.62 4.73
N GLY A 403 20.28 13.79 5.74
CA GLY A 403 19.38 14.94 5.89
C GLY A 403 17.93 14.70 5.46
N VAL A 404 17.54 13.44 5.18
CA VAL A 404 16.16 13.09 4.84
C VAL A 404 15.27 13.27 6.07
N ASP A 405 14.17 14.00 5.94
CA ASP A 405 13.10 14.08 6.94
C ASP A 405 12.19 12.85 6.82
N LEU A 406 12.57 11.78 7.52
CA LEU A 406 11.82 10.53 7.58
C LEU A 406 11.01 10.48 8.88
N MET A 407 9.68 10.53 8.75
CA MET A 407 8.78 10.63 9.90
C MET A 407 8.37 9.28 10.49
N GLY A 408 8.45 8.19 9.74
CA GLY A 408 8.04 6.88 10.23
C GLY A 408 8.32 5.72 9.28
N TYR A 409 8.09 4.51 9.82
CA TYR A 409 8.28 3.24 9.15
C TYR A 409 7.23 2.23 9.62
N THR A 410 6.48 1.68 8.71
CA THR A 410 5.58 0.54 8.96
C THR A 410 5.99 -0.65 8.12
N THR A 411 6.22 -1.79 8.77
CA THR A 411 6.50 -3.05 8.07
C THR A 411 5.22 -3.57 7.43
N TRP A 412 5.34 -4.10 6.21
CA TRP A 412 4.20 -4.72 5.55
C TRP A 412 3.87 -6.09 6.15
N GLY A 413 2.58 -6.27 6.42
CA GLY A 413 2.07 -7.51 6.97
C GLY A 413 2.62 -7.78 8.37
N CYS A 414 2.55 -6.82 9.30
CA CYS A 414 3.06 -6.98 10.67
C CYS A 414 2.51 -8.19 11.43
N ILE A 415 1.37 -8.68 11.01
CA ILE A 415 0.78 -9.99 11.29
C ILE A 415 0.61 -10.71 9.96
N ASP A 416 0.72 -12.04 9.92
CA ASP A 416 0.48 -12.81 8.69
C ASP A 416 -0.89 -12.49 8.12
N LEU A 417 -0.95 -12.30 6.81
CA LEU A 417 -2.16 -11.94 6.08
C LEU A 417 -2.16 -12.59 4.69
N VAL A 418 -3.29 -12.53 4.00
CA VAL A 418 -3.41 -13.08 2.64
C VAL A 418 -2.62 -12.22 1.67
N SER A 419 -1.75 -12.84 0.87
CA SER A 419 -0.94 -12.12 -0.14
C SER A 419 -1.83 -11.46 -1.21
N ALA A 420 -1.59 -10.19 -1.52
CA ALA A 420 -2.31 -9.49 -2.59
C ALA A 420 -2.04 -10.09 -3.97
N SER A 421 -0.81 -10.52 -4.23
CA SER A 421 -0.37 -10.98 -5.55
C SER A 421 -0.84 -12.38 -5.91
N THR A 422 -0.94 -13.27 -4.93
CA THR A 422 -1.23 -14.71 -5.15
C THR A 422 -2.42 -15.23 -4.36
N ALA A 423 -3.00 -14.42 -3.47
CA ALA A 423 -4.07 -14.76 -2.54
C ALA A 423 -3.75 -15.98 -1.63
N GLU A 424 -2.47 -16.17 -1.29
CA GLU A 424 -1.97 -17.27 -0.45
C GLU A 424 -1.59 -16.75 0.94
N LEU A 425 -1.76 -17.57 1.97
CA LEU A 425 -1.27 -17.35 3.33
C LEU A 425 0.14 -17.90 3.57
N ARG A 426 0.57 -18.92 2.82
CA ARG A 426 1.91 -19.50 2.95
C ARG A 426 3.02 -18.48 2.65
N LYS A 427 2.74 -17.40 1.93
CA LYS A 427 3.62 -16.26 1.75
C LYS A 427 3.50 -15.32 2.95
N ARG A 428 4.25 -15.60 4.00
CA ARG A 428 4.13 -14.94 5.30
C ARG A 428 5.06 -13.77 5.44
N TYR A 429 4.54 -12.68 6.00
CA TYR A 429 5.27 -11.42 6.18
C TYR A 429 5.46 -11.05 7.66
N GLY A 430 4.58 -11.54 8.54
CA GLY A 430 4.36 -11.00 9.88
C GLY A 430 5.43 -11.34 10.90
N PHE A 431 5.41 -10.56 11.97
CA PHE A 431 6.05 -10.85 13.27
C PHE A 431 5.20 -11.83 14.09
N ILE A 432 3.94 -11.96 13.71
CA ILE A 432 2.94 -12.80 14.35
C ILE A 432 2.47 -13.82 13.31
N TYR A 433 2.68 -15.10 13.61
CA TYR A 433 2.17 -16.20 12.81
C TYR A 433 0.69 -16.39 13.09
N VAL A 434 -0.12 -16.49 12.05
CA VAL A 434 -1.52 -16.87 12.14
C VAL A 434 -1.66 -18.32 11.67
N ASP A 435 -2.17 -19.18 12.53
CA ASP A 435 -2.36 -20.60 12.23
C ASP A 435 -3.56 -20.82 11.31
N ARG A 436 -3.35 -20.48 10.04
CA ARG A 436 -4.26 -20.72 8.92
C ARG A 436 -3.45 -21.11 7.69
N ASN A 437 -3.90 -22.12 6.96
CA ASN A 437 -3.28 -22.65 5.75
C ASN A 437 -4.07 -22.25 4.50
N ASP A 438 -3.46 -22.45 3.32
CA ASP A 438 -4.07 -22.11 2.03
C ASP A 438 -5.32 -22.98 1.70
N ASP A 439 -5.47 -24.14 2.34
CA ASP A 439 -6.66 -24.98 2.26
C ASP A 439 -7.78 -24.59 3.25
N GLY A 440 -7.57 -23.46 3.97
CA GLY A 440 -8.51 -22.97 4.98
C GLY A 440 -8.41 -23.66 6.33
N SER A 441 -7.58 -24.71 6.48
CA SER A 441 -7.35 -25.39 7.76
C SER A 441 -6.51 -24.52 8.71
N GLY A 442 -6.53 -24.89 9.99
CA GLY A 442 -5.81 -24.21 11.05
C GLY A 442 -6.75 -23.76 12.18
N THR A 443 -6.16 -23.21 13.23
CA THR A 443 -6.89 -22.83 14.46
C THR A 443 -7.16 -21.34 14.60
N MET A 444 -6.67 -20.53 13.69
CA MET A 444 -6.63 -19.05 13.75
C MET A 444 -5.85 -18.50 14.94
N LYS A 445 -5.14 -19.31 15.71
CA LYS A 445 -4.31 -18.84 16.82
C LYS A 445 -3.16 -17.99 16.32
N ARG A 446 -2.76 -17.02 17.17
CA ARG A 446 -1.64 -16.11 16.94
C ARG A 446 -0.45 -16.58 17.74
N TYR A 447 0.70 -16.70 17.07
CA TYR A 447 1.98 -17.08 17.71
C TYR A 447 3.04 -16.04 17.38
N LYS A 448 3.79 -15.63 18.41
CA LYS A 448 4.89 -14.66 18.26
C LYS A 448 6.07 -15.35 17.60
N LYS A 449 6.60 -14.77 16.51
CA LYS A 449 7.82 -15.23 15.88
C LYS A 449 9.04 -14.65 16.60
N LYS A 450 10.24 -15.13 16.31
CA LYS A 450 11.50 -14.59 16.85
C LYS A 450 11.66 -13.11 16.51
N SER A 451 11.29 -12.72 15.31
CA SER A 451 11.30 -11.33 14.85
C SER A 451 10.38 -10.41 15.64
N PHE A 452 9.34 -10.92 16.34
CA PHE A 452 8.48 -10.13 17.21
C PHE A 452 9.28 -9.47 18.33
N TYR A 453 10.10 -10.25 19.02
CA TYR A 453 10.92 -9.78 20.16
C TYR A 453 12.06 -8.89 19.69
N TRP A 454 12.65 -9.20 18.54
CA TRP A 454 13.67 -8.38 17.93
C TRP A 454 13.12 -7.00 17.52
N TYR A 455 11.97 -6.94 16.85
CA TYR A 455 11.40 -5.65 16.42
C TYR A 455 10.89 -4.83 17.60
N LYS A 456 10.37 -5.48 18.65
CA LYS A 456 10.10 -4.83 19.94
C LYS A 456 11.33 -4.09 20.47
N HIS A 457 12.48 -4.77 20.50
CA HIS A 457 13.74 -4.17 20.94
C HIS A 457 14.19 -3.00 20.06
N VAL A 458 14.04 -3.12 18.74
CA VAL A 458 14.32 -2.03 17.80
C VAL A 458 13.47 -0.79 18.13
N ILE A 459 12.18 -0.97 18.42
CA ILE A 459 11.27 0.13 18.78
C ILE A 459 11.66 0.74 20.13
N GLU A 460 11.92 -0.08 21.15
CA GLU A 460 12.32 0.37 22.48
C GLU A 460 13.60 1.19 22.46
N THR A 461 14.56 0.82 21.62
CA THR A 461 15.83 1.52 21.45
C THR A 461 15.80 2.63 20.39
N ASN A 462 14.63 2.89 19.79
CA ASN A 462 14.47 3.83 18.67
C ASN A 462 15.48 3.56 17.54
N GLY A 463 15.69 2.28 17.20
CA GLY A 463 16.58 1.82 16.14
C GLY A 463 18.08 1.92 16.43
N GLN A 464 18.48 2.15 17.69
CA GLN A 464 19.91 2.22 18.07
C GLN A 464 20.55 0.84 18.17
N GLU A 465 19.76 -0.17 18.52
CA GLU A 465 20.21 -1.56 18.63
C GLU A 465 19.41 -2.44 17.66
N LEU A 466 20.11 -3.08 16.68
CA LEU A 466 19.52 -3.85 15.58
C LEU A 466 19.97 -5.31 15.58
#